data_f9229213f47b47dcf6e26bf3ff0fc442
#
_entry.id   f9229213f47b47dcf6e26bf3ff0fc442
#
_cell.length_a   1.000
_cell.length_b   1.000
_cell.length_c   1.000
_cell.angle_alpha   90.00
_cell.angle_beta   90.00
_cell.angle_gamma   90.00
#
_symmetry.space_group_name_H-M   'P 1'
#
loop_
_entity.id
_entity.type
_entity.pdbx_description
1 polymer ?
#
loop_
_entity_poly.entity_id
_entity_poly.type
_entity_poly.pdbx_seq_one_letter_code
_entity_poly.pdbx_strand_id
1 'polypeptide(L)'
;MSAQPEAKPPQVPQQQAQQAQQKQESSLSRKLNEMKTRLNVPVNVKVESERRATIEVDKSNLLAVAMALRSIGFDHVKTVTAIDYPETETFEVLYHVSSYTDFELAKTIVTLRTKVSYKDPTLPSLHPVWESAWTGERETYEMFGIRFEGHPDLRRLFLDEDFEGVYPMRKSYKVKTEGLFVDRPA
;
A
#
# COMPACT_ATOMS: atom_id res chain seq x y z
N MET A 1 -2.82 1.07 -74.28
CA MET A 1 -2.13 1.02 -72.98
C MET A 1 -2.83 2.02 -72.07
N SER A 2 -3.72 1.49 -71.24
CA SER A 2 -4.58 2.27 -70.35
C SER A 2 -3.96 2.25 -68.95
N ALA A 3 -3.58 3.44 -68.44
CA ALA A 3 -3.09 3.56 -67.08
C ALA A 3 -4.26 3.58 -66.08
N GLN A 4 -4.24 2.70 -65.12
CA GLN A 4 -5.16 2.72 -63.99
C GLN A 4 -4.73 3.79 -62.96
N PRO A 5 -5.62 4.54 -62.32
CA PRO A 5 -5.28 5.44 -61.23
C PRO A 5 -5.10 4.68 -59.92
N GLU A 6 -3.96 4.87 -59.28
CA GLU A 6 -3.67 4.40 -57.93
C GLU A 6 -4.64 5.00 -56.91
N ALA A 7 -5.33 4.14 -56.14
CA ALA A 7 -6.21 4.56 -55.08
C ALA A 7 -5.37 4.95 -53.84
N LYS A 8 -5.52 6.20 -53.39
CA LYS A 8 -4.97 6.69 -52.11
C LYS A 8 -5.53 5.87 -50.93
N PRO A 9 -4.68 5.47 -49.95
CA PRO A 9 -5.17 4.82 -48.73
C PRO A 9 -6.07 5.74 -47.91
N PRO A 10 -7.11 5.22 -47.25
CA PRO A 10 -8.03 6.03 -46.46
C PRO A 10 -7.31 6.67 -45.26
N GLN A 11 -7.33 7.99 -45.19
CA GLN A 11 -6.89 8.73 -44.03
C GLN A 11 -7.90 8.52 -42.90
N VAL A 12 -7.51 7.75 -41.87
CA VAL A 12 -8.27 7.63 -40.62
C VAL A 12 -8.33 9.02 -39.98
N PRO A 13 -9.49 9.56 -39.63
CA PRO A 13 -9.61 10.89 -39.07
C PRO A 13 -8.86 10.97 -37.73
N GLN A 14 -7.87 11.85 -37.65
CA GLN A 14 -7.09 12.11 -36.43
C GLN A 14 -7.97 12.55 -35.23
N GLN A 15 -9.20 12.95 -35.48
CA GLN A 15 -10.18 13.28 -34.42
C GLN A 15 -10.70 12.07 -33.64
N GLN A 16 -10.70 10.87 -34.21
CA GLN A 16 -11.09 9.65 -33.46
C GLN A 16 -9.99 9.17 -32.52
N ALA A 17 -8.71 9.42 -32.84
CA ALA A 17 -7.60 9.12 -31.96
C ALA A 17 -7.51 10.08 -30.76
N GLN A 18 -7.98 11.31 -30.91
CA GLN A 18 -8.01 12.30 -29.81
C GLN A 18 -9.20 12.08 -28.87
N GLN A 19 -10.30 11.52 -29.34
CA GLN A 19 -11.45 11.16 -28.49
C GLN A 19 -11.22 9.88 -27.68
N ALA A 20 -10.37 8.98 -28.15
CA ALA A 20 -9.96 7.79 -27.40
C ALA A 20 -8.98 8.10 -26.27
N GLN A 21 -8.38 9.29 -26.25
CA GLN A 21 -7.48 9.76 -25.20
C GLN A 21 -8.15 10.59 -24.09
N GLN A 22 -9.43 10.88 -24.17
CA GLN A 22 -10.23 11.24 -23.00
C GLN A 22 -10.45 9.96 -22.19
N LYS A 23 -9.40 9.54 -21.50
CA LYS A 23 -9.39 8.47 -20.52
C LYS A 23 -10.54 8.75 -19.58
N GLN A 24 -11.62 7.99 -19.69
CA GLN A 24 -12.73 8.00 -18.74
C GLN A 24 -12.09 7.83 -17.36
N GLU A 25 -12.08 8.89 -16.54
CA GLU A 25 -11.51 8.81 -15.19
C GLU A 25 -12.11 7.60 -14.50
N SER A 26 -11.26 6.68 -14.04
CA SER A 26 -11.74 5.48 -13.37
C SER A 26 -12.57 5.89 -12.14
N SER A 27 -13.53 5.08 -11.76
CA SER A 27 -14.33 5.28 -10.54
C SER A 27 -13.44 5.50 -9.32
N LEU A 28 -12.31 4.77 -9.27
CA LEU A 28 -11.28 4.92 -8.25
C LEU A 28 -10.64 6.32 -8.27
N SER A 29 -10.18 6.80 -9.43
CA SER A 29 -9.55 8.12 -9.56
C SER A 29 -10.49 9.23 -9.09
N ARG A 30 -11.76 9.15 -9.47
CA ARG A 30 -12.78 10.13 -9.08
C ARG A 30 -12.99 10.17 -7.57
N LYS A 31 -13.18 9.01 -6.92
CA LYS A 31 -13.32 8.91 -5.47
C LYS A 31 -12.09 9.42 -4.72
N LEU A 32 -10.88 9.10 -5.20
CA LEU A 32 -9.66 9.57 -4.57
C LEU A 32 -9.44 11.08 -4.75
N ASN A 33 -9.79 11.65 -5.89
CA ASN A 33 -9.74 13.09 -6.10
C ASN A 33 -10.74 13.82 -5.21
N GLU A 34 -11.96 13.30 -5.05
CA GLU A 34 -12.95 13.82 -4.11
C GLU A 34 -12.45 13.78 -2.66
N MET A 35 -11.86 12.66 -2.25
CA MET A 35 -11.22 12.53 -0.94
C MET A 35 -10.12 13.57 -0.75
N LYS A 36 -9.21 13.71 -1.74
CA LYS A 36 -8.10 14.68 -1.68
C LYS A 36 -8.61 16.12 -1.53
N THR A 37 -9.70 16.46 -2.21
CA THR A 37 -10.30 17.82 -2.13
C THR A 37 -10.91 18.09 -0.75
N ARG A 38 -11.45 17.07 -0.10
CA ARG A 38 -12.04 17.19 1.26
C ARG A 38 -10.98 17.19 2.36
N LEU A 39 -9.84 16.54 2.11
CA LEU A 39 -8.72 16.50 3.04
C LEU A 39 -7.88 17.76 2.88
N ASN A 40 -7.79 18.56 3.93
CA ASN A 40 -6.90 19.72 3.99
C ASN A 40 -5.49 19.34 4.49
N VAL A 41 -4.96 18.21 3.98
CA VAL A 41 -3.64 17.70 4.35
C VAL A 41 -2.84 17.35 3.09
N PRO A 42 -1.52 17.54 3.10
CA PRO A 42 -0.67 17.17 1.99
C PRO A 42 -0.63 15.64 1.83
N VAL A 43 -1.14 15.15 0.71
CA VAL A 43 -1.08 13.74 0.32
C VAL A 43 -0.62 13.62 -1.13
N ASN A 44 0.25 12.69 -1.39
CA ASN A 44 0.64 12.33 -2.73
C ASN A 44 -0.15 11.11 -3.20
N VAL A 45 -1.07 11.32 -4.13
CA VAL A 45 -1.93 10.26 -4.69
C VAL A 45 -1.43 9.91 -6.08
N LYS A 46 -0.97 8.68 -6.26
CA LYS A 46 -0.54 8.12 -7.54
C LYS A 46 -1.51 7.01 -7.96
N VAL A 47 -2.27 7.25 -9.00
CA VAL A 47 -3.11 6.21 -9.62
C VAL A 47 -2.26 5.41 -10.59
N GLU A 48 -2.06 4.14 -10.32
CA GLU A 48 -1.21 3.24 -11.12
C GLU A 48 -2.00 2.54 -12.22
N SER A 49 -3.27 2.24 -11.94
CA SER A 49 -4.20 1.62 -12.89
C SER A 49 -5.65 1.93 -12.48
N GLU A 50 -6.60 1.44 -13.26
CA GLU A 50 -8.03 1.56 -12.94
C GLU A 50 -8.42 0.93 -11.60
N ARG A 51 -7.59 -0.01 -11.10
CA ARG A 51 -7.86 -0.81 -9.89
C ARG A 51 -6.81 -0.64 -8.80
N ARG A 52 -5.75 0.14 -9.03
CA ARG A 52 -4.67 0.32 -8.08
C ARG A 52 -4.27 1.77 -7.96
N ALA A 53 -4.15 2.22 -6.71
CA ALA A 53 -3.60 3.53 -6.39
C ALA A 53 -2.71 3.44 -5.16
N THR A 54 -1.74 4.32 -5.08
CA THR A 54 -0.86 4.48 -3.92
C THR A 54 -1.03 5.89 -3.37
N ILE A 55 -1.15 5.99 -2.06
CA ILE A 55 -1.23 7.23 -1.31
C ILE A 55 -0.05 7.29 -0.35
N GLU A 56 0.84 8.23 -0.57
CA GLU A 56 1.95 8.51 0.33
C GLU A 56 1.55 9.61 1.32
N VAL A 57 1.78 9.36 2.59
CA VAL A 57 1.38 10.26 3.68
C VAL A 57 2.38 10.23 4.83
N ASP A 58 2.59 11.36 5.47
CA ASP A 58 3.38 11.45 6.70
C ASP A 58 2.66 10.79 7.88
N LYS A 59 3.43 10.25 8.84
CA LYS A 59 2.88 9.58 10.02
C LYS A 59 1.85 10.44 10.79
N SER A 60 2.05 11.76 10.82
CA SER A 60 1.15 12.71 11.49
C SER A 60 -0.26 12.78 10.88
N ASN A 61 -0.38 12.52 9.60
CA ASN A 61 -1.64 12.61 8.84
C ASN A 61 -2.23 11.22 8.54
N LEU A 62 -1.55 10.15 8.93
CA LEU A 62 -1.91 8.77 8.59
C LEU A 62 -3.34 8.43 9.01
N LEU A 63 -3.72 8.76 10.26
CA LEU A 63 -5.05 8.48 10.80
C LEU A 63 -6.15 9.26 10.06
N ALA A 64 -5.91 10.54 9.76
CA ALA A 64 -6.87 11.38 9.05
C ALA A 64 -7.15 10.86 7.63
N VAL A 65 -6.08 10.45 6.93
CA VAL A 65 -6.21 9.88 5.58
C VAL A 65 -6.92 8.51 5.63
N ALA A 66 -6.62 7.69 6.63
CA ALA A 66 -7.30 6.42 6.84
C ALA A 66 -8.82 6.59 7.08
N MET A 67 -9.20 7.54 7.94
CA MET A 67 -10.62 7.88 8.17
C MET A 67 -11.31 8.36 6.89
N ALA A 68 -10.64 9.18 6.10
CA ALA A 68 -11.17 9.65 4.83
C ALA A 68 -11.34 8.52 3.81
N LEU A 69 -10.40 7.59 3.72
CA LEU A 69 -10.53 6.39 2.88
C LEU A 69 -11.72 5.54 3.32
N ARG A 70 -11.89 5.33 4.63
CA ARG A 70 -13.05 4.60 5.14
C ARG A 70 -14.37 5.29 4.77
N SER A 71 -14.43 6.63 4.85
CA SER A 71 -15.65 7.39 4.54
C SER A 71 -16.10 7.29 3.08
N ILE A 72 -15.18 7.00 2.15
CA ILE A 72 -15.47 6.82 0.71
C ILE A 72 -15.66 5.34 0.33
N GLY A 73 -15.69 4.43 1.34
CA GLY A 73 -16.08 3.04 1.15
C GLY A 73 -14.93 2.01 1.21
N PHE A 74 -13.70 2.41 1.52
CA PHE A 74 -12.62 1.45 1.79
C PHE A 74 -12.70 0.98 3.23
N ASP A 75 -13.43 -0.09 3.47
CA ASP A 75 -13.83 -0.56 4.81
C ASP A 75 -12.94 -1.68 5.37
N HIS A 76 -11.98 -2.19 4.59
CA HIS A 76 -11.19 -3.36 4.99
C HIS A 76 -9.72 -3.26 4.60
N VAL A 77 -8.83 -3.54 5.57
CA VAL A 77 -7.40 -3.76 5.34
C VAL A 77 -7.18 -5.22 4.94
N LYS A 78 -6.66 -5.45 3.75
CA LYS A 78 -6.31 -6.79 3.24
C LYS A 78 -5.04 -7.32 3.88
N THR A 79 -4.04 -6.45 4.02
CA THR A 79 -2.77 -6.77 4.66
C THR A 79 -2.05 -5.51 5.10
N VAL A 80 -1.24 -5.64 6.14
CA VAL A 80 -0.25 -4.66 6.58
C VAL A 80 1.11 -5.29 6.36
N THR A 81 2.05 -4.55 5.81
CA THR A 81 3.43 -5.02 5.62
C THR A 81 4.41 -3.88 5.83
N ALA A 82 5.67 -4.20 6.06
CA ALA A 82 6.74 -3.22 6.16
C ALA A 82 7.90 -3.58 5.26
N ILE A 83 8.65 -2.57 4.84
CA ILE A 83 9.89 -2.69 4.09
C ILE A 83 10.98 -2.00 4.88
N ASP A 84 12.09 -2.69 5.02
CA ASP A 84 13.28 -2.17 5.70
C ASP A 84 14.23 -1.52 4.70
N TYR A 85 14.59 -0.25 4.94
CA TYR A 85 15.54 0.53 4.16
C TYR A 85 16.75 0.94 5.02
N PRO A 86 17.76 0.08 5.18
CA PRO A 86 18.95 0.37 5.98
C PRO A 86 19.72 1.59 5.50
N GLU A 87 19.72 1.84 4.19
CA GLU A 87 20.46 2.93 3.56
C GLU A 87 19.97 4.32 4.01
N THR A 88 18.70 4.42 4.38
CA THR A 88 18.05 5.65 4.86
C THR A 88 17.66 5.57 6.33
N GLU A 89 17.97 4.47 7.01
CA GLU A 89 17.55 4.18 8.40
C GLU A 89 16.05 4.40 8.63
N THR A 90 15.23 3.87 7.68
CA THR A 90 13.79 4.02 7.73
C THR A 90 13.08 2.70 7.46
N PHE A 91 11.90 2.55 8.07
CA PHE A 91 10.91 1.57 7.66
C PHE A 91 9.82 2.27 6.83
N GLU A 92 9.29 1.58 5.85
CA GLU A 92 8.11 1.99 5.12
C GLU A 92 6.98 1.00 5.43
N VAL A 93 5.87 1.49 5.98
CA VAL A 93 4.70 0.67 6.32
C VAL A 93 3.62 0.89 5.27
N LEU A 94 3.06 -0.21 4.79
CA LEU A 94 2.06 -0.26 3.73
C LEU A 94 0.80 -0.94 4.25
N TYR A 95 -0.33 -0.23 4.15
CA TYR A 95 -1.66 -0.79 4.36
C TYR A 95 -2.33 -0.96 3.02
N HIS A 96 -2.64 -2.19 2.64
CA HIS A 96 -3.41 -2.47 1.43
C HIS A 96 -4.89 -2.53 1.78
N VAL A 97 -5.63 -1.51 1.38
CA VAL A 97 -7.05 -1.38 1.70
C VAL A 97 -7.93 -1.62 0.49
N SER A 98 -9.10 -2.18 0.74
CA SER A 98 -10.12 -2.50 -0.25
C SER A 98 -11.50 -2.35 0.38
N SER A 99 -12.55 -2.83 -0.27
CA SER A 99 -13.90 -2.87 0.30
C SER A 99 -14.44 -4.29 0.32
N TYR A 100 -15.30 -4.58 1.30
CA TYR A 100 -16.12 -5.79 1.32
C TYR A 100 -17.60 -5.46 1.11
N THR A 101 -18.00 -4.21 1.36
CA THR A 101 -19.40 -3.79 1.24
C THR A 101 -19.72 -3.21 -0.13
N ASP A 102 -18.75 -2.59 -0.83
CA ASP A 102 -18.92 -2.04 -2.18
C ASP A 102 -18.25 -2.96 -3.22
N PHE A 103 -19.07 -3.61 -4.06
CA PHE A 103 -18.60 -4.58 -5.06
C PHE A 103 -17.63 -3.98 -6.09
N GLU A 104 -17.77 -2.70 -6.45
CA GLU A 104 -16.86 -2.05 -7.40
C GLU A 104 -15.51 -1.72 -6.73
N LEU A 105 -15.54 -1.28 -5.46
CA LEU A 105 -14.32 -1.04 -4.70
C LEU A 105 -13.63 -2.35 -4.26
N ALA A 106 -14.36 -3.45 -4.12
CA ALA A 106 -13.79 -4.76 -3.81
C ALA A 106 -12.78 -5.25 -4.86
N LYS A 107 -12.93 -4.77 -6.10
CA LYS A 107 -12.01 -5.05 -7.20
C LYS A 107 -10.78 -4.14 -7.22
N THR A 108 -10.71 -3.17 -6.30
CA THR A 108 -9.66 -2.17 -6.24
C THR A 108 -8.82 -2.31 -4.98
N ILE A 109 -7.56 -1.90 -5.07
CA ILE A 109 -6.65 -1.85 -3.93
C ILE A 109 -6.04 -0.45 -3.87
N VAL A 110 -6.17 0.19 -2.72
CA VAL A 110 -5.45 1.42 -2.40
C VAL A 110 -4.37 1.07 -1.40
N THR A 111 -3.13 1.40 -1.73
CA THR A 111 -1.98 1.21 -0.85
C THR A 111 -1.69 2.52 -0.12
N LEU A 112 -1.93 2.56 1.17
CA LEU A 112 -1.56 3.68 2.03
C LEU A 112 -0.14 3.44 2.54
N ARG A 113 0.79 4.36 2.22
CA ARG A 113 2.23 4.24 2.52
C ARG A 113 2.66 5.35 3.47
N THR A 114 3.42 4.98 4.48
CA THR A 114 4.04 5.93 5.40
C THR A 114 5.44 5.47 5.79
N LYS A 115 6.32 6.42 6.10
CA LYS A 115 7.69 6.14 6.52
C LYS A 115 7.90 6.52 7.97
N VAL A 116 8.70 5.71 8.66
CA VAL A 116 9.16 5.97 10.03
C VAL A 116 10.65 5.74 10.14
N SER A 117 11.31 6.55 10.99
CA SER A 117 12.74 6.40 11.25
C SER A 117 13.02 5.23 12.18
N TYR A 118 14.21 4.61 12.06
CA TYR A 118 14.72 3.64 13.02
C TYR A 118 14.82 4.19 14.45
N LYS A 119 15.08 5.51 14.58
CA LYS A 119 15.19 6.18 15.88
C LYS A 119 13.86 6.29 16.61
N ASP A 120 12.77 6.40 15.88
CA ASP A 120 11.41 6.46 16.40
C ASP A 120 10.49 5.63 15.51
N PRO A 121 10.54 4.28 15.61
CA PRO A 121 9.74 3.39 14.80
C PRO A 121 8.31 3.26 15.33
N THR A 122 7.63 4.41 15.46
CA THR A 122 6.29 4.49 16.06
C THR A 122 5.29 5.09 15.09
N LEU A 123 4.11 4.48 14.97
CA LEU A 123 2.97 4.91 14.16
C LEU A 123 1.69 4.90 14.98
N PRO A 124 0.70 5.74 14.67
CA PRO A 124 -0.64 5.54 15.20
C PRO A 124 -1.23 4.24 14.64
N SER A 125 -1.87 3.45 15.50
CA SER A 125 -2.62 2.27 15.07
C SER A 125 -3.82 2.69 14.21
N LEU A 126 -4.06 1.96 13.13
CA LEU A 126 -5.26 2.11 12.31
C LEU A 126 -6.38 1.14 12.70
N HIS A 127 -6.19 0.34 13.76
CA HIS A 127 -7.24 -0.51 14.31
C HIS A 127 -8.54 0.24 14.64
N PRO A 128 -8.52 1.47 15.22
CA PRO A 128 -9.76 2.22 15.46
C PRO A 128 -10.53 2.59 14.17
N VAL A 129 -9.82 2.64 13.04
CA VAL A 129 -10.42 2.87 11.72
C VAL A 129 -10.85 1.55 11.09
N TRP A 130 -9.98 0.54 11.12
CA TRP A 130 -10.20 -0.78 10.53
C TRP A 130 -9.81 -1.88 11.51
N GLU A 131 -10.78 -2.57 12.06
CA GLU A 131 -10.53 -3.72 12.96
C GLU A 131 -9.66 -4.79 12.28
N SER A 132 -9.75 -4.92 10.97
CA SER A 132 -8.94 -5.85 10.17
C SER A 132 -7.43 -5.54 10.16
N ALA A 133 -6.99 -4.37 10.65
CA ALA A 133 -5.57 -4.05 10.81
C ALA A 133 -4.92 -4.77 12.00
N TRP A 134 -5.72 -5.28 12.96
CA TRP A 134 -5.27 -5.89 14.22
C TRP A 134 -4.09 -6.84 14.07
N THR A 135 -4.29 -7.91 13.31
CA THR A 135 -3.27 -8.96 13.16
C THR A 135 -2.06 -8.48 12.39
N GLY A 136 -2.27 -7.70 11.32
CA GLY A 136 -1.17 -7.20 10.49
C GLY A 136 -0.27 -6.19 11.21
N GLU A 137 -0.83 -5.37 12.11
CA GLU A 137 -0.03 -4.47 12.95
C GLU A 137 0.79 -5.24 13.99
N ARG A 138 0.22 -6.29 14.59
CA ARG A 138 0.94 -7.18 15.53
C ARG A 138 2.08 -7.92 14.81
N GLU A 139 1.84 -8.46 13.63
CA GLU A 139 2.87 -9.11 12.81
C GLU A 139 3.99 -8.12 12.46
N THR A 140 3.64 -6.92 12.03
CA THR A 140 4.62 -5.88 11.70
C THR A 140 5.43 -5.43 12.92
N TYR A 141 4.78 -5.32 14.08
CA TYR A 141 5.47 -5.06 15.35
C TYR A 141 6.47 -6.17 15.68
N GLU A 142 6.05 -7.43 15.60
CA GLU A 142 6.86 -8.58 15.93
C GLU A 142 8.06 -8.74 15.00
N MET A 143 7.84 -8.57 13.71
CA MET A 143 8.85 -8.83 12.67
C MET A 143 9.86 -7.69 12.47
N PHE A 144 9.44 -6.42 12.69
CA PHE A 144 10.27 -5.24 12.43
C PHE A 144 10.52 -4.37 13.67
N GLY A 145 9.79 -4.54 14.76
CA GLY A 145 9.87 -3.70 15.95
C GLY A 145 9.23 -2.32 15.79
N ILE A 146 8.24 -2.21 14.88
CA ILE A 146 7.48 -0.97 14.68
C ILE A 146 6.32 -0.96 15.66
N ARG A 147 6.23 0.07 16.52
CA ARG A 147 5.18 0.20 17.53
C ARG A 147 3.96 0.92 16.95
N PHE A 148 2.77 0.37 17.22
CA PHE A 148 1.50 0.96 16.82
C PHE A 148 0.79 1.52 18.05
N GLU A 149 0.85 2.85 18.23
CA GLU A 149 0.23 3.54 19.36
C GLU A 149 -1.29 3.47 19.29
N GLY A 150 -1.92 3.10 20.41
CA GLY A 150 -3.37 2.90 20.47
C GLY A 150 -3.85 1.54 19.98
N HIS A 151 -2.93 0.63 19.61
CA HIS A 151 -3.31 -0.75 19.35
C HIS A 151 -3.71 -1.43 20.68
N PRO A 152 -4.91 -2.05 20.79
CA PRO A 152 -5.42 -2.53 22.06
C PRO A 152 -4.68 -3.75 22.63
N ASP A 153 -3.97 -4.51 21.77
CA ASP A 153 -3.25 -5.71 22.18
C ASP A 153 -2.00 -5.92 21.31
N LEU A 154 -0.97 -5.09 21.53
CA LEU A 154 0.29 -5.15 20.77
C LEU A 154 1.24 -6.20 21.39
N ARG A 155 0.82 -7.47 21.37
CA ARG A 155 1.64 -8.63 21.78
C ARG A 155 2.16 -9.34 20.54
N ARG A 156 3.20 -10.17 20.74
CA ARG A 156 3.68 -11.09 19.71
C ARG A 156 2.58 -12.02 19.24
N LEU A 157 2.71 -12.53 18.03
CA LEU A 157 1.69 -13.34 17.37
C LEU A 157 2.21 -14.74 17.01
N PHE A 158 3.41 -14.85 16.44
CA PHE A 158 3.96 -16.08 15.87
C PHE A 158 5.26 -16.55 16.51
N LEU A 159 6.08 -15.61 17.00
CA LEU A 159 7.42 -15.92 17.49
C LEU A 159 7.41 -16.25 18.98
N ASP A 160 8.23 -17.22 19.37
CA ASP A 160 8.45 -17.62 20.72
C ASP A 160 9.20 -16.57 21.54
N GLU A 161 9.28 -16.77 22.86
CA GLU A 161 9.93 -15.86 23.81
C GLU A 161 11.43 -15.65 23.51
N ASP A 162 12.08 -16.65 22.92
CA ASP A 162 13.50 -16.60 22.51
C ASP A 162 13.80 -15.51 21.48
N PHE A 163 12.78 -14.99 20.80
CA PHE A 163 12.90 -13.88 19.86
C PHE A 163 12.70 -12.50 20.51
N GLU A 164 12.73 -12.40 21.84
CA GLU A 164 12.59 -11.11 22.51
C GLU A 164 13.70 -10.13 22.12
N GLY A 165 13.28 -8.95 21.55
CA GLY A 165 14.21 -7.95 21.03
C GLY A 165 14.84 -8.30 19.69
N VAL A 166 14.47 -9.45 19.09
CA VAL A 166 14.95 -9.90 17.78
C VAL A 166 13.86 -9.68 16.76
N TYR A 167 14.21 -9.05 15.63
CA TYR A 167 13.27 -8.70 14.54
C TYR A 167 13.71 -9.38 13.24
N PRO A 168 13.18 -10.56 12.95
CA PRO A 168 13.74 -11.43 11.90
C PRO A 168 13.52 -10.92 10.47
N MET A 169 12.62 -9.96 10.25
CA MET A 169 12.39 -9.39 8.92
C MET A 169 13.25 -8.14 8.63
N ARG A 170 14.04 -7.68 9.61
CA ARG A 170 15.03 -6.63 9.34
C ARG A 170 16.17 -7.19 8.50
N LYS A 171 16.65 -6.42 7.53
CA LYS A 171 17.80 -6.81 6.69
C LYS A 171 19.10 -7.02 7.47
N SER A 172 19.21 -6.45 8.66
CA SER A 172 20.34 -6.67 9.57
C SER A 172 20.31 -8.03 10.26
N TYR A 173 19.16 -8.71 10.29
CA TYR A 173 19.02 -10.02 10.92
C TYR A 173 19.73 -11.10 10.09
N LYS A 174 20.51 -11.92 10.79
CA LYS A 174 21.18 -13.10 10.18
C LYS A 174 20.74 -14.35 10.92
N VAL A 175 20.29 -15.34 10.18
CA VAL A 175 19.97 -16.66 10.75
C VAL A 175 21.26 -17.28 11.30
N LYS A 176 21.20 -17.74 12.54
CA LYS A 176 22.30 -18.53 13.13
C LYS A 176 22.26 -19.91 12.47
N THR A 177 23.30 -20.24 11.73
CA THR A 177 23.44 -21.55 11.04
C THR A 177 24.16 -22.62 11.87
N GLU A 178 24.70 -22.25 13.04
CA GLU A 178 25.34 -23.21 13.93
C GLU A 178 24.29 -24.15 14.53
N GLY A 179 24.45 -25.46 14.27
CA GLY A 179 23.54 -26.52 14.76
C GLY A 179 22.38 -26.87 13.85
N LEU A 180 22.19 -26.19 12.71
CA LEU A 180 21.27 -26.63 11.68
C LEU A 180 21.95 -27.69 10.79
N PHE A 181 21.22 -28.76 10.49
CA PHE A 181 21.60 -29.71 9.45
C PHE A 181 21.61 -28.97 8.10
N VAL A 182 22.77 -28.48 7.71
CA VAL A 182 22.98 -28.03 6.34
C VAL A 182 23.38 -29.28 5.56
N ASP A 183 22.56 -29.69 4.61
CA ASP A 183 22.95 -30.71 3.63
C ASP A 183 24.25 -30.22 2.96
N ARG A 184 25.36 -30.84 3.34
CA ARG A 184 26.64 -30.56 2.65
C ARG A 184 26.53 -31.20 1.26
N PRO A 185 26.72 -30.43 0.18
CA PRO A 185 26.82 -31.03 -1.12
C PRO A 185 27.98 -32.02 -1.09
N ALA A 186 27.71 -33.24 -1.59
CA ALA A 186 28.65 -34.33 -1.70
C ALA A 186 29.79 -33.99 -2.66
#